data_da9c44cae4b57e0d57a4452bfe769876
#
_entry.id   da9c44cae4b57e0d57a4452bfe769876
#
_cell.length_a   1.000
_cell.length_b   1.000
_cell.length_c   1.000
_cell.angle_alpha   90.00
_cell.angle_beta   90.00
_cell.angle_gamma   90.00
#
_symmetry.space_group_name_H-M   'P 1'
#
loop_
_entity.id
_entity.type
_entity.pdbx_description
1 polymer ?
#
loop_
_entity_poly.entity_id
_entity_poly.type
_entity_poly.pdbx_seq_one_letter_code
_entity_poly.pdbx_strand_id
1 'polypeptide(L)'
;MPYTLCVYYSRTGNTEKLMREIAAELKCEAVKLEDGVDRSGLGGWMRSGMQAMARRLPPVKPLKTAVQLGFYDLVIIGTPVWAGRCSAPVRSFLMQYGDQLRRTAYVVTRSSDVRYEEVFDQMDLYVKAPRISAVSIRPNTVGSTFWRDEFLTSVRDVGKEKADDDG
;
A
#
# COMPACT_ATOMS: atom_id res chain seq x y z
N MET A 1 15.43 13.18 7.54
CA MET A 1 14.32 12.21 7.46
C MET A 1 13.96 11.97 6.02
N PRO A 2 13.75 10.74 5.57
CA PRO A 2 13.20 10.50 4.25
C PRO A 2 11.80 11.09 4.15
N TYR A 3 11.50 11.71 3.03
CA TYR A 3 10.17 12.25 2.77
C TYR A 3 9.26 11.08 2.36
N THR A 4 8.35 10.70 3.23
CA THR A 4 7.54 9.48 3.09
C THR A 4 6.08 9.83 2.85
N LEU A 5 5.42 9.03 2.03
CA LEU A 5 3.98 9.11 1.77
C LEU A 5 3.36 7.73 1.98
N CYS A 6 2.23 7.67 2.66
CA CYS A 6 1.38 6.49 2.70
C CYS A 6 0.21 6.66 1.73
N VAL A 7 0.04 5.69 0.84
CA VAL A 7 -1.08 5.63 -0.11
C VAL A 7 -1.80 4.32 0.09
N TYR A 8 -3.12 4.34 0.23
CA TYR A 8 -3.86 3.11 0.50
C TYR A 8 -5.26 3.15 -0.10
N TYR A 9 -5.83 1.96 -0.27
CA TYR A 9 -7.25 1.77 -0.48
C TYR A 9 -7.82 0.95 0.68
N SER A 10 -9.03 1.29 1.11
CA SER A 10 -9.73 0.55 2.16
C SER A 10 -11.22 0.51 1.86
N ARG A 11 -11.78 -0.70 1.78
CA ARG A 11 -13.21 -0.89 1.56
C ARG A 11 -14.00 -0.83 2.87
N THR A 12 -13.51 -1.49 3.91
CA THR A 12 -14.22 -1.67 5.18
C THR A 12 -13.59 -0.91 6.35
N GLY A 13 -12.46 -0.25 6.14
CA GLY A 13 -11.77 0.53 7.16
C GLY A 13 -10.59 -0.18 7.83
N ASN A 14 -10.38 -1.47 7.60
CA ASN A 14 -9.28 -2.20 8.23
C ASN A 14 -7.91 -1.74 7.70
N THR A 15 -7.75 -1.63 6.39
CA THR A 15 -6.52 -1.12 5.79
C THR A 15 -6.30 0.34 6.19
N GLU A 16 -7.36 1.15 6.17
CA GLU A 16 -7.29 2.56 6.54
C GLU A 16 -6.77 2.75 7.95
N LYS A 17 -7.32 2.03 8.93
CA LYS A 17 -6.90 2.12 10.33
C LYS A 17 -5.41 1.80 10.46
N LEU A 18 -4.96 0.71 9.87
CA LEU A 18 -3.56 0.29 9.94
C LEU A 18 -2.64 1.31 9.26
N MET A 19 -3.00 1.78 8.07
CA MET A 19 -2.17 2.75 7.34
C MET A 19 -2.10 4.09 8.04
N ARG A 20 -3.17 4.54 8.69
CA ARG A 20 -3.16 5.75 9.49
C ARG A 20 -2.29 5.61 10.73
N GLU A 21 -2.28 4.45 11.37
CA GLU A 21 -1.38 4.15 12.49
C GLU A 21 0.09 4.22 12.05
N ILE A 22 0.41 3.60 10.91
CA ILE A 22 1.77 3.62 10.34
C ILE A 22 2.18 5.06 10.00
N ALA A 23 1.31 5.81 9.34
CA ALA A 23 1.58 7.20 8.98
C ALA A 23 1.81 8.08 10.21
N ALA A 24 1.03 7.88 11.28
CA ALA A 24 1.20 8.60 12.53
C ALA A 24 2.55 8.30 13.18
N GLU A 25 2.96 7.04 13.21
CA GLU A 25 4.25 6.62 13.76
C GLU A 25 5.43 7.19 12.96
N LEU A 26 5.30 7.28 11.64
CA LEU A 26 6.32 7.84 10.75
C LEU A 26 6.21 9.36 10.59
N LYS A 27 5.16 9.97 11.14
CA LYS A 27 4.89 11.42 11.02
C LYS A 27 4.84 11.88 9.56
N CYS A 28 4.08 11.14 8.74
CA CYS A 28 3.95 11.42 7.31
C CYS A 28 2.50 11.51 6.87
N GLU A 29 2.29 11.95 5.64
CA GLU A 29 0.96 12.02 5.01
C GLU A 29 0.39 10.62 4.76
N ALA A 30 -0.94 10.50 4.85
CA ALA A 30 -1.67 9.32 4.41
C ALA A 30 -2.78 9.76 3.46
N VAL A 31 -2.80 9.20 2.26
CA VAL A 31 -3.77 9.53 1.21
C VAL A 31 -4.56 8.29 0.83
N LYS A 32 -5.88 8.40 0.88
CA LYS A 32 -6.78 7.33 0.48
C LYS A 32 -7.05 7.40 -1.01
N LEU A 33 -6.92 6.27 -1.69
CA LEU A 33 -7.28 6.15 -3.09
C LEU A 33 -8.79 6.06 -3.28
N GLU A 34 -9.29 6.70 -4.32
CA GLU A 34 -10.70 6.67 -4.72
C GLU A 34 -10.76 6.49 -6.24
N ASP A 35 -11.64 5.61 -6.72
CA ASP A 35 -11.87 5.38 -8.14
C ASP A 35 -13.29 5.70 -8.59
N GLY A 36 -14.13 6.22 -7.68
CA GLY A 36 -15.52 6.58 -7.98
C GLY A 36 -16.48 5.39 -8.10
N VAL A 37 -16.02 4.18 -7.81
CA VAL A 37 -16.83 2.97 -7.86
C VAL A 37 -17.40 2.67 -6.48
N ASP A 38 -18.72 2.44 -6.41
CA ASP A 38 -19.35 1.96 -5.18
C ASP A 38 -19.03 0.48 -4.99
N ARG A 39 -18.33 0.18 -3.89
CA ARG A 39 -17.90 -1.18 -3.53
C ARG A 39 -18.54 -1.66 -2.24
N SER A 40 -19.58 -0.94 -1.76
CA SER A 40 -20.30 -1.35 -0.56
C SER A 40 -21.21 -2.55 -0.82
N GLY A 41 -21.49 -3.33 0.21
CA GLY A 41 -22.38 -4.48 0.16
C GLY A 41 -21.84 -5.66 -0.64
N LEU A 42 -22.72 -6.67 -0.85
CA LEU A 42 -22.36 -7.91 -1.55
C LEU A 42 -22.02 -7.65 -3.03
N GLY A 43 -22.79 -6.81 -3.70
CA GLY A 43 -22.53 -6.45 -5.09
C GLY A 43 -21.20 -5.75 -5.26
N GLY A 44 -20.83 -4.86 -4.34
CA GLY A 44 -19.53 -4.19 -4.32
C GLY A 44 -18.39 -5.15 -4.08
N TRP A 45 -18.58 -6.15 -3.21
CA TRP A 45 -17.58 -7.18 -2.98
C TRP A 45 -17.31 -8.03 -4.22
N MET A 46 -18.37 -8.50 -4.89
CA MET A 46 -18.24 -9.28 -6.12
C MET A 46 -17.58 -8.47 -7.24
N ARG A 47 -18.00 -7.21 -7.42
CA ARG A 47 -17.40 -6.31 -8.39
C ARG A 47 -15.91 -6.07 -8.14
N SER A 48 -15.54 -5.90 -6.88
CA SER A 48 -14.13 -5.72 -6.48
C SER A 48 -13.29 -6.95 -6.82
N GLY A 49 -13.79 -8.16 -6.54
CA GLY A 49 -13.11 -9.40 -6.90
C GLY A 49 -12.96 -9.56 -8.41
N MET A 50 -14.00 -9.28 -9.17
CA MET A 50 -13.97 -9.35 -10.63
C MET A 50 -13.01 -8.33 -11.24
N GLN A 51 -12.99 -7.09 -10.72
CA GLN A 51 -12.08 -6.04 -11.18
C GLN A 51 -10.63 -6.36 -10.83
N ALA A 52 -10.36 -6.97 -9.68
CA ALA A 52 -9.01 -7.39 -9.32
C ALA A 52 -8.44 -8.40 -10.32
N MET A 53 -9.28 -9.23 -10.92
CA MET A 53 -8.91 -10.21 -11.94
C MET A 53 -8.94 -9.64 -13.37
N ALA A 54 -9.65 -8.55 -13.60
CA ALA A 54 -9.81 -7.95 -14.92
C ALA A 54 -8.57 -7.14 -15.32
N ARG A 55 -8.33 -7.05 -16.64
CA ARG A 55 -7.25 -6.23 -17.20
C ARG A 55 -7.62 -4.74 -17.29
N ARG A 56 -8.91 -4.43 -17.40
CA ARG A 56 -9.42 -3.05 -17.46
C ARG A 56 -9.83 -2.60 -16.08
N LEU A 57 -9.23 -1.51 -15.63
CA LEU A 57 -9.49 -0.93 -14.33
C LEU A 57 -9.90 0.53 -14.49
N PRO A 58 -10.87 1.02 -13.69
CA PRO A 58 -11.15 2.44 -13.66
C PRO A 58 -9.94 3.19 -13.11
N PRO A 59 -9.60 4.37 -13.67
CA PRO A 59 -8.51 5.17 -13.15
C PRO A 59 -8.85 5.67 -11.75
N VAL A 60 -7.82 5.84 -10.91
CA VAL A 60 -8.01 6.47 -9.60
C VAL A 60 -8.19 7.97 -9.76
N LYS A 61 -8.95 8.57 -8.84
CA LYS A 61 -9.08 10.02 -8.79
C LYS A 61 -7.71 10.66 -8.48
N PRO A 62 -7.45 11.89 -8.97
CA PRO A 62 -6.19 12.57 -8.67
C PRO A 62 -5.90 12.63 -7.17
N LEU A 63 -4.66 12.33 -6.80
CA LEU A 63 -4.22 12.37 -5.42
C LEU A 63 -3.89 13.81 -5.00
N LYS A 64 -4.30 14.18 -3.78
CA LYS A 64 -3.94 15.45 -3.17
C LYS A 64 -2.74 15.22 -2.26
N THR A 65 -1.56 15.45 -2.78
CA THR A 65 -0.30 15.33 -2.04
C THR A 65 0.41 16.69 -1.98
N ALA A 66 1.27 16.84 -0.97
CA ALA A 66 2.01 18.10 -0.78
C ALA A 66 2.95 18.39 -1.95
N VAL A 67 3.54 17.36 -2.55
CA VAL A 67 4.45 17.45 -3.69
C VAL A 67 4.14 16.34 -4.70
N GLN A 68 4.79 16.39 -5.86
CA GLN A 68 4.67 15.34 -6.87
C GLN A 68 5.24 14.01 -6.33
N LEU A 69 4.68 12.88 -6.79
CA LEU A 69 5.04 11.56 -6.29
C LEU A 69 6.54 11.24 -6.42
N GLY A 70 7.19 11.71 -7.47
CA GLY A 70 8.61 11.48 -7.68
C GLY A 70 9.54 12.18 -6.66
N PHE A 71 9.02 13.11 -5.87
CA PHE A 71 9.79 13.79 -4.81
C PHE A 71 9.79 13.04 -3.48
N TYR A 72 8.91 12.05 -3.31
CA TYR A 72 8.94 11.22 -2.10
C TYR A 72 10.07 10.21 -2.18
N ASP A 73 10.84 10.09 -1.12
CA ASP A 73 11.91 9.08 -1.00
C ASP A 73 11.36 7.68 -0.85
N LEU A 74 10.20 7.56 -0.23
CA LEU A 74 9.52 6.29 0.03
C LEU A 74 8.01 6.47 -0.06
N VAL A 75 7.35 5.60 -0.81
CA VAL A 75 5.89 5.50 -0.84
C VAL A 75 5.48 4.15 -0.28
N ILE A 76 4.75 4.15 0.82
CA ILE A 76 4.21 2.96 1.47
C ILE A 76 2.79 2.74 0.95
N ILE A 77 2.54 1.59 0.36
CA ILE A 77 1.28 1.28 -0.31
C ILE A 77 0.53 0.22 0.49
N GLY A 78 -0.66 0.58 0.96
CA GLY A 78 -1.56 -0.30 1.70
C GLY A 78 -2.71 -0.79 0.83
N THR A 79 -2.97 -2.10 0.86
CA THR A 79 -4.01 -2.74 0.06
C THR A 79 -4.63 -3.94 0.77
N PRO A 80 -5.96 -4.10 0.72
CA PRO A 80 -6.55 -5.40 1.02
C PRO A 80 -6.25 -6.40 -0.09
N VAL A 81 -6.40 -7.69 0.21
CA VAL A 81 -6.31 -8.75 -0.79
C VAL A 81 -7.69 -8.99 -1.39
N TRP A 82 -7.78 -8.93 -2.72
CA TRP A 82 -8.98 -9.24 -3.48
C TRP A 82 -8.66 -10.32 -4.52
N ALA A 83 -9.29 -11.49 -4.39
CA ALA A 83 -9.07 -12.62 -5.31
C ALA A 83 -7.58 -12.97 -5.50
N GLY A 84 -6.81 -12.95 -4.41
CA GLY A 84 -5.38 -13.30 -4.43
C GLY A 84 -4.47 -12.22 -5.03
N ARG A 85 -4.96 -10.98 -5.19
CA ARG A 85 -4.22 -9.85 -5.75
C ARG A 85 -4.41 -8.61 -4.89
N CYS A 86 -3.62 -7.57 -5.17
CA CYS A 86 -3.91 -6.26 -4.58
C CYS A 86 -5.26 -5.73 -5.09
N SER A 87 -5.85 -4.80 -4.37
CA SER A 87 -7.14 -4.22 -4.76
C SER A 87 -7.05 -3.51 -6.12
N ALA A 88 -8.17 -3.45 -6.83
CA ALA A 88 -8.24 -2.80 -8.13
C ALA A 88 -7.80 -1.32 -8.09
N PRO A 89 -8.21 -0.50 -7.12
CA PRO A 89 -7.69 0.87 -7.02
C PRO A 89 -6.17 0.96 -6.83
N VAL A 90 -5.58 0.08 -6.04
CA VAL A 90 -4.13 0.05 -5.86
C VAL A 90 -3.43 -0.38 -7.14
N ARG A 91 -3.96 -1.37 -7.85
CA ARG A 91 -3.39 -1.77 -9.15
C ARG A 91 -3.48 -0.65 -10.18
N SER A 92 -4.60 0.08 -10.24
CA SER A 92 -4.74 1.26 -11.09
C SER A 92 -3.71 2.33 -10.74
N PHE A 93 -3.52 2.60 -9.47
CA PHE A 93 -2.51 3.54 -8.99
C PHE A 93 -1.11 3.13 -9.44
N LEU A 94 -0.75 1.87 -9.26
CA LEU A 94 0.56 1.35 -9.66
C LEU A 94 0.76 1.41 -11.18
N MET A 95 -0.27 1.10 -11.96
CA MET A 95 -0.22 1.19 -13.42
C MET A 95 -0.02 2.63 -13.90
N GLN A 96 -0.64 3.60 -13.22
CA GLN A 96 -0.56 5.02 -13.60
C GLN A 96 0.73 5.69 -13.10
N TYR A 97 1.17 5.37 -11.90
CA TYR A 97 2.20 6.15 -11.19
C TYR A 97 3.42 5.32 -10.77
N GLY A 98 3.39 4.00 -10.93
CA GLY A 98 4.45 3.13 -10.42
C GLY A 98 5.85 3.49 -10.92
N ASP A 99 5.97 3.96 -12.15
CA ASP A 99 7.24 4.36 -12.74
C ASP A 99 7.80 5.68 -12.18
N GLN A 100 6.99 6.46 -11.45
CA GLN A 100 7.41 7.69 -10.80
C GLN A 100 7.93 7.46 -9.37
N LEU A 101 7.66 6.29 -8.79
CA LEU A 101 7.99 6.00 -7.39
C LEU A 101 9.46 5.60 -7.28
N ARG A 102 10.19 6.30 -6.41
CA ARG A 102 11.62 6.04 -6.18
C ARG A 102 11.84 4.73 -5.44
N ARG A 103 11.17 4.56 -4.31
CA ARG A 103 11.20 3.37 -3.46
C ARG A 103 9.82 3.08 -2.93
N THR A 104 9.52 1.80 -2.76
CA THR A 104 8.23 1.35 -2.28
C THR A 104 8.36 0.36 -1.13
N ALA A 105 7.35 0.34 -0.28
CA ALA A 105 7.12 -0.69 0.71
C ALA A 105 5.62 -1.01 0.71
N TYR A 106 5.26 -2.25 1.02
CA TYR A 106 3.88 -2.70 0.90
C TYR A 106 3.32 -3.19 2.22
N VAL A 107 2.06 -2.83 2.48
CA VAL A 107 1.27 -3.34 3.60
C VAL A 107 0.04 -4.01 3.02
N VAL A 108 -0.04 -5.31 3.16
CA VAL A 108 -1.19 -6.10 2.71
C VAL A 108 -2.02 -6.48 3.93
N THR A 109 -3.33 -6.20 3.88
CA THR A 109 -4.27 -6.65 4.91
C THR A 109 -5.09 -7.83 4.38
N ARG A 110 -5.31 -8.82 5.22
CA ARG A 110 -6.00 -10.06 4.90
C ARG A 110 -6.99 -10.44 5.99
N SER A 111 -7.96 -11.26 5.65
CA SER A 111 -8.97 -11.75 6.60
C SER A 111 -8.81 -13.23 6.93
N SER A 112 -7.88 -13.92 6.29
CA SER A 112 -7.62 -15.36 6.50
C SER A 112 -6.20 -15.60 6.98
N ASP A 113 -5.87 -16.84 7.27
CA ASP A 113 -4.51 -17.23 7.68
C ASP A 113 -3.53 -17.29 6.51
N VAL A 114 -4.02 -17.28 5.27
CA VAL A 114 -3.18 -17.24 4.08
C VAL A 114 -2.47 -15.89 4.01
N ARG A 115 -1.15 -15.90 3.89
CA ARG A 115 -0.34 -14.67 3.97
C ARG A 115 -0.30 -13.86 2.67
N TYR A 116 -0.59 -14.48 1.53
CA TYR A 116 -0.62 -13.82 0.21
C TYR A 116 0.66 -13.06 -0.14
N GLU A 117 1.82 -13.60 0.23
CA GLU A 117 3.11 -12.95 -0.04
C GLU A 117 3.41 -12.81 -1.54
N GLU A 118 2.79 -13.63 -2.39
CA GLU A 118 2.87 -13.50 -3.84
C GLU A 118 2.31 -12.17 -4.37
N VAL A 119 1.46 -11.50 -3.60
CA VAL A 119 0.92 -10.18 -3.96
C VAL A 119 2.05 -9.15 -4.05
N PHE A 120 3.06 -9.26 -3.20
CA PHE A 120 4.22 -8.36 -3.22
C PHE A 120 4.96 -8.43 -4.56
N ASP A 121 5.19 -9.64 -5.07
CA ASP A 121 5.86 -9.83 -6.35
C ASP A 121 5.02 -9.31 -7.51
N GLN A 122 3.71 -9.47 -7.44
CA GLN A 122 2.79 -8.92 -8.43
C GLN A 122 2.86 -7.38 -8.46
N MET A 123 2.92 -6.74 -7.29
CA MET A 123 3.03 -5.29 -7.20
C MET A 123 4.37 -4.78 -7.72
N ASP A 124 5.45 -5.51 -7.50
CA ASP A 124 6.78 -5.15 -7.99
C ASP A 124 6.87 -5.05 -9.52
N LEU A 125 5.95 -5.70 -10.26
CA LEU A 125 5.93 -5.62 -11.73
C LEU A 125 5.64 -4.20 -12.25
N TYR A 126 5.06 -3.33 -11.42
CA TYR A 126 4.65 -1.99 -11.82
C TYR A 126 5.62 -0.88 -11.40
N VAL A 127 6.68 -1.21 -10.67
CA VAL A 127 7.62 -0.24 -10.10
C VAL A 127 9.03 -0.43 -10.67
N LYS A 128 9.85 0.60 -10.63
CA LYS A 128 11.19 0.58 -11.23
C LYS A 128 12.20 -0.25 -10.45
N ALA A 129 12.08 -0.25 -9.13
CA ALA A 129 13.00 -0.96 -8.24
C ALA A 129 12.20 -1.89 -7.33
N PRO A 130 12.76 -3.04 -6.94
CA PRO A 130 12.08 -3.91 -5.99
C PRO A 130 11.73 -3.18 -4.69
N ARG A 131 10.65 -3.62 -4.05
CA ARG A 131 10.26 -3.09 -2.74
C ARG A 131 11.40 -3.18 -1.73
N ILE A 132 11.48 -2.22 -0.82
CA ILE A 132 12.49 -2.25 0.26
C ILE A 132 11.99 -3.02 1.48
N SER A 133 10.69 -3.14 1.65
CA SER A 133 10.06 -3.88 2.74
C SER A 133 8.62 -4.23 2.38
N ALA A 134 8.08 -5.23 3.04
CA ALA A 134 6.67 -5.61 2.89
C ALA A 134 6.19 -6.39 4.11
N VAL A 135 4.90 -6.29 4.40
CA VAL A 135 4.27 -7.03 5.49
C VAL A 135 2.85 -7.42 5.11
N SER A 136 2.46 -8.64 5.50
CA SER A 136 1.09 -9.14 5.38
C SER A 136 0.51 -9.28 6.79
N ILE A 137 -0.54 -8.53 7.09
CA ILE A 137 -1.13 -8.44 8.42
C ILE A 137 -2.59 -8.83 8.37
N ARG A 138 -2.99 -9.69 9.29
CA ARG A 138 -4.41 -9.96 9.58
C ARG A 138 -4.82 -9.03 10.73
N PRO A 139 -5.59 -7.97 10.46
CA PRO A 139 -5.96 -6.99 11.50
C PRO A 139 -6.76 -7.62 12.63
N ASN A 140 -6.67 -7.04 13.81
CA ASN A 140 -7.40 -7.43 15.02
C ASN A 140 -7.09 -8.86 15.48
N THR A 141 -5.88 -9.36 15.19
CA THR A 141 -5.41 -10.67 15.66
C THR A 141 -4.20 -10.51 16.57
N VAL A 142 -3.91 -11.58 17.33
CA VAL A 142 -2.68 -11.66 18.13
C VAL A 142 -1.48 -11.58 17.18
N GLY A 143 -0.54 -10.72 17.48
CA GLY A 143 0.66 -10.53 16.67
C GLY A 143 0.55 -9.45 15.59
N SER A 144 -0.65 -8.88 15.32
CA SER A 144 -0.78 -7.81 14.34
C SER A 144 0.09 -6.59 14.69
N THR A 145 0.15 -6.22 15.94
CA THR A 145 1.00 -5.13 16.45
C THR A 145 2.48 -5.45 16.28
N PHE A 146 2.88 -6.69 16.55
CA PHE A 146 4.26 -7.13 16.36
C PHE A 146 4.70 -6.97 14.90
N TRP A 147 3.91 -7.43 13.94
CA TRP A 147 4.23 -7.33 12.52
C TRP A 147 4.24 -5.88 12.02
N ARG A 148 3.33 -5.05 12.54
CA ARG A 148 3.35 -3.62 12.25
C ARG A 148 4.64 -2.97 12.74
N ASP A 149 5.06 -3.27 13.96
CA ASP A 149 6.26 -2.69 14.56
C ASP A 149 7.54 -3.17 13.85
N GLU A 150 7.59 -4.45 13.45
CA GLU A 150 8.68 -4.98 12.63
C GLU A 150 8.77 -4.27 11.27
N PHE A 151 7.65 -4.02 10.64
CA PHE A 151 7.60 -3.26 9.38
C PHE A 151 8.10 -1.83 9.58
N LEU A 152 7.65 -1.15 10.63
CA LEU A 152 8.10 0.21 10.96
C LEU A 152 9.62 0.26 11.16
N THR A 153 10.18 -0.70 11.88
CA THR A 153 11.62 -0.81 12.07
C THR A 153 12.35 -0.97 10.73
N SER A 154 11.85 -1.84 9.86
CA SER A 154 12.48 -2.11 8.56
C SER A 154 12.53 -0.87 7.66
N VAL A 155 11.47 -0.06 7.62
CA VAL A 155 11.44 1.15 6.79
C VAL A 155 12.27 2.29 7.40
N ARG A 156 12.39 2.35 8.72
CA ARG A 156 13.24 3.32 9.41
C ARG A 156 14.72 3.03 9.19
N ASP A 157 15.13 1.77 9.20
CA ASP A 157 16.53 1.36 9.02
C ASP A 157 17.05 1.72 7.63
N VAL A 158 16.25 1.55 6.59
CA VAL A 158 16.62 1.97 5.23
C VAL A 158 16.85 3.48 5.15
N GLY A 159 16.09 4.27 5.90
CA GLY A 159 16.29 5.72 5.99
C GLY A 159 17.61 6.11 6.64
N LYS A 160 18.11 5.31 7.58
CA LYS A 160 19.39 5.54 8.26
C LYS A 160 20.59 5.19 7.38
N GLU A 161 20.55 4.06 6.68
CA GLU A 161 21.61 3.64 5.77
C GLU A 161 21.93 4.72 4.72
N LYS A 162 20.93 5.43 4.24
CA LYS A 162 21.10 6.52 3.27
C LYS A 162 21.72 7.78 3.87
N ALA A 163 21.41 8.09 5.11
CA ALA A 163 22.00 9.25 5.80
C ALA A 163 23.49 9.07 6.05
N ASP A 164 23.92 7.81 6.22
CA ASP A 164 25.33 7.46 6.41
C ASP A 164 26.13 7.45 5.08
N ASP A 165 25.47 7.14 3.94
CA ASP A 165 26.09 7.14 2.62
C ASP A 165 26.22 8.56 2.01
N ASP A 166 25.36 9.48 2.39
CA ASP A 166 25.39 10.87 1.92
C ASP A 166 26.30 11.78 2.80
N GLY A 167 26.89 11.21 3.80
CA GLY A 167 27.87 11.87 4.67
C GLY A 167 29.30 11.59 4.26
#